data_0b2dade685da6933b2bbed273c22e5e0
#
_entry.id   0b2dade685da6933b2bbed273c22e5e0
#
_cell.length_a   1.000
_cell.length_b   1.000
_cell.length_c   1.000
_cell.angle_alpha   90.00
_cell.angle_beta   90.00
_cell.angle_gamma   90.00
#
_symmetry.space_group_name_H-M   'P 1'
#
loop_
_entity.id
_entity.type
_entity.pdbx_description
1 polymer ?
#
loop_
_entity_poly.entity_id
_entity_poly.type
_entity_poly.pdbx_seq_one_letter_code
_entity_poly.pdbx_strand_id
1 'polypeptide(L)'
;MPTAADFGKHVALAGKKVNYAAKSAPTTSPAISIIAKKQDIAIPLSNEQGMKFVHNYIRRNDEDLSVVRQRSEGPFTIIDSVLTRYGLPVELKYLAVIESELKSSALSRVGARGPWQLMASTGRELGLKVNRRADDRVNYYKSTVAAAKYLRDLHREFGDWLLVLAAYNGGPRPVIRAIHKAHSRSFWALQQYLPAESRGHVKKFIATAYYFEGAKKVQASAKPEVQLVSMPVRPTTPGNETADDKFQRLMTESAQSLKASNELLGN
;
A
#
# COMPACT_ATOMS: atom_id res chain seq x y z
N MET A 1 -25.71 -4.20 -12.32
CA MET A 1 -25.05 -3.76 -11.10
C MET A 1 -23.87 -4.68 -10.85
N PRO A 2 -22.61 -4.28 -10.98
CA PRO A 2 -21.49 -5.09 -10.51
C PRO A 2 -21.45 -4.96 -8.99
N THR A 3 -21.81 -6.06 -8.31
CA THR A 3 -21.73 -6.19 -6.86
C THR A 3 -20.24 -6.22 -6.43
N ALA A 4 -19.96 -5.88 -5.16
CA ALA A 4 -18.65 -5.92 -4.50
C ALA A 4 -17.83 -7.24 -4.68
N ALA A 5 -18.40 -8.21 -5.37
CA ALA A 5 -17.82 -9.52 -5.65
C ALA A 5 -16.79 -9.57 -6.78
N ASP A 6 -16.60 -8.48 -7.54
CA ASP A 6 -15.68 -8.46 -8.70
C ASP A 6 -14.24 -8.00 -8.34
N PHE A 7 -13.96 -7.76 -7.06
CA PHE A 7 -12.75 -7.12 -6.58
C PHE A 7 -11.61 -8.07 -6.17
N GLY A 8 -11.61 -9.29 -6.60
CA GLY A 8 -10.68 -10.29 -6.09
C GLY A 8 -9.78 -10.99 -7.10
N LYS A 9 -9.46 -10.38 -8.22
CA LYS A 9 -8.54 -11.01 -9.18
C LYS A 9 -7.13 -10.44 -9.03
N HIS A 10 -6.21 -11.33 -8.66
CA HIS A 10 -4.77 -11.24 -8.74
C HIS A 10 -4.01 -10.51 -7.62
N VAL A 11 -3.76 -11.21 -6.51
CA VAL A 11 -2.45 -11.18 -5.87
C VAL A 11 -1.99 -12.62 -5.69
N ALA A 12 -1.59 -13.25 -6.77
CA ALA A 12 -0.71 -14.41 -6.71
C ALA A 12 0.72 -13.88 -6.71
N LEU A 13 1.30 -13.68 -5.54
CA LEU A 13 2.74 -13.54 -5.37
C LEU A 13 3.37 -14.91 -5.65
N ALA A 14 3.80 -15.14 -6.89
CA ALA A 14 4.71 -16.22 -7.19
C ALA A 14 6.08 -15.90 -6.59
N GLY A 15 6.40 -16.59 -5.51
CA GLY A 15 7.68 -16.98 -4.98
C GLY A 15 8.88 -16.05 -5.06
N LYS A 16 9.22 -15.43 -3.93
CA LYS A 16 10.56 -15.53 -3.33
C LYS A 16 10.37 -15.40 -1.81
N LYS A 17 10.87 -16.39 -1.09
CA LYS A 17 10.89 -16.41 0.38
C LYS A 17 11.72 -15.24 0.89
N VAL A 18 11.06 -14.23 1.43
CA VAL A 18 11.72 -13.29 2.33
C VAL A 18 11.68 -13.95 3.71
N ASN A 19 12.81 -14.49 4.15
CA ASN A 19 12.96 -15.06 5.49
C ASN A 19 12.87 -13.93 6.51
N TYR A 20 11.71 -13.77 7.12
CA TYR A 20 11.58 -13.00 8.36
C TYR A 20 12.11 -13.86 9.52
N ALA A 21 13.43 -13.85 9.73
CA ALA A 21 14.02 -14.43 10.92
C ALA A 21 13.47 -13.68 12.14
N ALA A 22 12.80 -14.42 13.02
CA ALA A 22 12.38 -13.94 14.32
C ALA A 22 13.64 -13.58 15.13
N LYS A 23 14.00 -12.30 15.18
CA LYS A 23 14.96 -11.78 16.15
C LYS A 23 14.24 -11.50 17.46
N SER A 24 14.70 -12.18 18.50
CA SER A 24 14.42 -12.00 19.91
C SER A 24 14.29 -10.51 20.29
N ALA A 25 13.37 -10.22 21.24
CA ALA A 25 13.12 -8.91 21.78
C ALA A 25 14.42 -8.26 22.31
N PRO A 26 14.69 -7.01 21.98
CA PRO A 26 15.75 -6.27 22.66
C PRO A 26 15.23 -5.69 23.96
N THR A 27 15.98 -5.96 25.00
CA THR A 27 16.02 -5.33 26.32
C THR A 27 16.02 -3.81 26.20
N THR A 28 15.28 -3.17 27.08
CA THR A 28 15.17 -1.73 27.36
C THR A 28 16.38 -0.90 26.96
N SER A 29 16.19 0.02 26.03
CA SER A 29 17.09 1.13 25.78
C SER A 29 16.28 2.42 25.59
N PRO A 30 16.83 3.60 25.96
CA PRO A 30 16.06 4.80 26.26
C PRO A 30 15.28 5.31 25.04
N ALA A 31 14.07 5.82 25.32
CA ALA A 31 13.18 6.42 24.35
C ALA A 31 13.87 7.58 23.61
N ILE A 32 14.37 7.30 22.40
CA ILE A 32 14.60 8.33 21.40
C ILE A 32 13.22 8.68 20.87
N SER A 33 12.68 9.79 21.35
CA SER A 33 11.50 10.42 20.79
C SER A 33 11.85 10.93 19.40
N ILE A 34 11.78 10.04 18.40
CA ILE A 34 11.75 10.47 17.01
C ILE A 34 10.34 11.01 16.81
N ILE A 35 10.21 12.33 16.84
CA ILE A 35 9.02 13.01 16.33
C ILE A 35 8.97 12.67 14.85
N ALA A 36 8.27 11.59 14.50
CA ALA A 36 8.00 11.25 13.13
C ALA A 36 7.21 12.42 12.53
N LYS A 37 7.83 13.14 11.58
CA LYS A 37 7.12 14.13 10.77
C LYS A 37 5.90 13.42 10.21
N LYS A 38 4.70 13.94 10.50
CA LYS A 38 3.44 13.42 10.00
C LYS A 38 3.54 13.36 8.46
N GLN A 39 3.64 12.16 7.92
CA GLN A 39 3.65 11.94 6.48
C GLN A 39 2.21 11.91 6.01
N ASP A 40 1.70 13.05 5.57
CA ASP A 40 0.38 13.14 4.98
C ASP A 40 0.43 12.57 3.54
N ILE A 41 -0.62 11.88 3.13
CA ILE A 41 -0.73 11.40 1.74
C ILE A 41 -1.05 12.61 0.87
N ALA A 42 -0.06 13.09 0.11
CA ALA A 42 -0.27 14.15 -0.87
C ALA A 42 -1.17 13.65 -2.01
N ILE A 43 -2.39 14.16 -2.09
CA ILE A 43 -3.34 13.86 -3.17
C ILE A 43 -3.48 15.11 -4.04
N PRO A 44 -2.70 15.24 -5.12
CA PRO A 44 -2.87 16.37 -6.04
C PRO A 44 -4.15 16.14 -6.86
N LEU A 45 -5.23 16.77 -6.46
CA LEU A 45 -6.49 16.83 -7.20
C LEU A 45 -6.55 18.06 -8.13
N SER A 46 -5.39 18.49 -8.63
CA SER A 46 -5.27 19.73 -9.41
C SER A 46 -5.81 19.66 -10.84
N ASN A 47 -6.24 18.48 -11.31
CA ASN A 47 -6.80 18.37 -12.65
C ASN A 47 -8.32 18.09 -12.64
N GLU A 48 -9.02 18.71 -13.56
CA GLU A 48 -10.48 18.59 -13.74
C GLU A 48 -10.92 17.13 -13.94
N GLN A 49 -10.15 16.34 -14.67
CA GLN A 49 -10.46 14.93 -14.93
C GLN A 49 -10.40 14.08 -13.66
N GLY A 50 -9.45 14.37 -12.76
CA GLY A 50 -9.34 13.71 -11.46
C GLY A 50 -10.53 14.01 -10.58
N MET A 51 -10.94 15.29 -10.50
CA MET A 51 -12.12 15.72 -9.76
C MET A 51 -13.42 15.15 -10.33
N LYS A 52 -13.55 15.11 -11.66
CA LYS A 52 -14.69 14.48 -12.33
C LYS A 52 -14.81 12.99 -11.97
N PHE A 53 -13.68 12.27 -11.88
CA PHE A 53 -13.68 10.89 -11.41
C PHE A 53 -14.15 10.79 -9.96
N VAL A 54 -13.63 11.64 -9.06
CA VAL A 54 -13.99 11.66 -7.63
C VAL A 54 -15.49 11.88 -7.46
N HIS A 55 -16.06 12.91 -8.08
CA HIS A 55 -17.49 13.22 -7.99
C HIS A 55 -18.36 12.08 -8.56
N ASN A 56 -17.97 11.51 -9.70
CA ASN A 56 -18.70 10.41 -10.30
C ASN A 56 -18.64 9.13 -9.44
N TYR A 57 -17.49 8.84 -8.84
CA TYR A 57 -17.34 7.70 -7.95
C TYR A 57 -18.21 7.86 -6.70
N ILE A 58 -18.15 9.02 -6.03
CA ILE A 58 -18.96 9.30 -4.83
C ILE A 58 -20.44 9.15 -5.17
N ARG A 59 -20.93 9.83 -6.23
CA ARG A 59 -22.34 9.79 -6.63
C ARG A 59 -22.84 8.35 -6.89
N ARG A 60 -22.00 7.46 -7.44
CA ARG A 60 -22.37 6.07 -7.74
C ARG A 60 -22.35 5.15 -6.53
N ASN A 61 -21.61 5.53 -5.50
CA ASN A 61 -21.37 4.70 -4.30
C ASN A 61 -21.84 5.40 -3.02
N ASP A 62 -22.68 6.44 -3.12
CA ASP A 62 -23.07 7.28 -1.99
C ASP A 62 -23.77 6.48 -0.88
N GLU A 63 -24.70 5.61 -1.27
CA GLU A 63 -25.40 4.73 -0.33
C GLU A 63 -24.43 3.80 0.40
N ASP A 64 -23.55 3.09 -0.32
CA ASP A 64 -22.57 2.18 0.27
C ASP A 64 -21.59 2.92 1.17
N LEU A 65 -21.07 4.07 0.72
CA LEU A 65 -20.16 4.91 1.50
C LEU A 65 -20.82 5.47 2.76
N SER A 66 -22.10 5.83 2.68
CA SER A 66 -22.90 6.28 3.83
C SER A 66 -23.04 5.17 4.88
N VAL A 67 -23.39 3.97 4.45
CA VAL A 67 -23.47 2.79 5.34
C VAL A 67 -22.12 2.49 5.98
N VAL A 68 -21.02 2.56 5.21
CA VAL A 68 -19.67 2.38 5.74
C VAL A 68 -19.33 3.46 6.76
N ARG A 69 -19.68 4.73 6.50
CA ARG A 69 -19.46 5.84 7.43
C ARG A 69 -20.14 5.61 8.77
N GLN A 70 -21.40 5.16 8.76
CA GLN A 70 -22.17 4.90 9.98
C GLN A 70 -21.53 3.83 10.88
N ARG A 71 -20.90 2.80 10.30
CA ARG A 71 -20.28 1.70 11.06
C ARG A 71 -18.76 1.84 11.26
N SER A 72 -18.16 2.92 10.77
CA SER A 72 -16.70 3.07 10.71
C SER A 72 -16.05 3.43 12.04
N GLU A 73 -16.75 3.99 13.01
CA GLU A 73 -16.18 4.54 14.24
C GLU A 73 -15.30 3.52 15.00
N GLY A 74 -15.86 2.36 15.32
CA GLY A 74 -15.12 1.30 16.04
C GLY A 74 -13.93 0.77 15.24
N PRO A 75 -14.12 0.32 14.00
CA PRO A 75 -13.02 -0.08 13.12
C PRO A 75 -11.95 0.98 12.94
N PHE A 76 -12.30 2.25 12.72
CA PHE A 76 -11.32 3.33 12.53
C PHE A 76 -10.52 3.60 13.79
N THR A 77 -11.13 3.54 14.98
CA THR A 77 -10.40 3.67 16.24
C THR A 77 -9.26 2.65 16.34
N ILE A 78 -9.52 1.39 16.01
CA ILE A 78 -8.52 0.32 16.03
C ILE A 78 -7.45 0.57 14.95
N ILE A 79 -7.87 0.88 13.73
CA ILE A 79 -6.97 1.08 12.59
C ILE A 79 -6.06 2.30 12.84
N ASP A 80 -6.63 3.44 13.23
CA ASP A 80 -5.88 4.67 13.49
C ASP A 80 -4.84 4.48 14.61
N SER A 81 -5.18 3.76 15.68
CA SER A 81 -4.24 3.45 16.76
C SER A 81 -3.05 2.63 16.29
N VAL A 82 -3.28 1.65 15.41
CA VAL A 82 -2.21 0.81 14.86
C VAL A 82 -1.38 1.60 13.86
N LEU A 83 -2.00 2.31 12.90
CA LEU A 83 -1.28 3.10 11.90
C LEU A 83 -0.38 4.14 12.58
N THR A 84 -0.90 4.87 13.56
CA THR A 84 -0.13 5.84 14.35
C THR A 84 1.06 5.18 15.05
N ARG A 85 0.88 4.01 15.68
CA ARG A 85 1.96 3.26 16.33
C ARG A 85 3.07 2.86 15.36
N TYR A 86 2.73 2.59 14.09
CA TYR A 86 3.69 2.24 13.04
C TYR A 86 4.25 3.47 12.31
N GLY A 87 3.86 4.70 12.70
CA GLY A 87 4.30 5.95 12.05
C GLY A 87 3.76 6.11 10.62
N LEU A 88 2.60 5.51 10.35
CA LEU A 88 1.96 5.53 9.04
C LEU A 88 0.83 6.58 8.98
N PRO A 89 0.55 7.16 7.81
CA PRO A 89 -0.60 8.04 7.60
C PRO A 89 -1.90 7.36 8.00
N VAL A 90 -2.72 8.02 8.82
CA VAL A 90 -4.01 7.47 9.25
C VAL A 90 -5.03 7.39 8.11
N GLU A 91 -4.82 8.15 7.04
CA GLU A 91 -5.63 8.12 5.82
C GLU A 91 -5.56 6.74 5.13
N LEU A 92 -4.53 5.92 5.39
CA LEU A 92 -4.45 4.54 4.89
C LEU A 92 -5.61 3.66 5.36
N LYS A 93 -6.38 4.07 6.37
CA LYS A 93 -7.63 3.41 6.77
C LYS A 93 -8.64 3.28 5.63
N TYR A 94 -8.64 4.24 4.69
CA TYR A 94 -9.53 4.20 3.54
C TYR A 94 -9.20 3.07 2.56
N LEU A 95 -8.00 2.48 2.66
CA LEU A 95 -7.68 1.25 1.94
C LEU A 95 -8.57 0.09 2.42
N ALA A 96 -8.78 -0.07 3.74
CA ALA A 96 -9.68 -1.08 4.27
C ALA A 96 -11.15 -0.83 3.87
N VAL A 97 -11.54 0.42 3.63
CA VAL A 97 -12.87 0.74 3.09
C VAL A 97 -13.02 0.21 1.67
N ILE A 98 -12.07 0.50 0.77
CA ILE A 98 -12.18 0.07 -0.63
C ILE A 98 -11.92 -1.43 -0.82
N GLU A 99 -11.23 -2.10 0.12
CA GLU A 99 -10.96 -3.54 0.07
C GLU A 99 -12.16 -4.38 0.51
N SER A 100 -12.90 -3.94 1.52
CA SER A 100 -13.93 -4.76 2.15
C SER A 100 -15.14 -3.99 2.68
N GLU A 101 -15.21 -2.68 2.48
CA GLU A 101 -16.17 -1.81 3.16
C GLU A 101 -16.11 -1.98 4.69
N LEU A 102 -14.93 -2.21 5.25
CA LEU A 102 -14.72 -2.55 6.66
C LEU A 102 -15.44 -3.84 7.12
N LYS A 103 -15.73 -4.78 6.25
CA LYS A 103 -16.34 -6.08 6.62
C LYS A 103 -15.24 -7.04 7.07
N SER A 104 -15.22 -7.38 8.37
CA SER A 104 -14.23 -8.32 8.93
C SER A 104 -14.32 -9.73 8.32
N SER A 105 -15.51 -10.15 7.92
CA SER A 105 -15.77 -11.47 7.33
C SER A 105 -15.62 -11.51 5.80
N ALA A 106 -15.28 -10.38 5.15
CA ALA A 106 -15.19 -10.32 3.69
C ALA A 106 -14.25 -11.39 3.14
N LEU A 107 -14.70 -12.09 2.11
CA LEU A 107 -13.95 -13.14 1.42
C LEU A 107 -14.11 -12.96 -0.09
N SER A 108 -12.99 -12.80 -0.79
CA SER A 108 -12.98 -12.71 -2.24
C SER A 108 -13.01 -14.10 -2.90
N ARG A 109 -13.34 -14.14 -4.20
CA ARG A 109 -13.32 -15.38 -5.00
C ARG A 109 -11.94 -16.04 -5.09
N VAL A 110 -10.87 -15.27 -4.91
CA VAL A 110 -9.47 -15.75 -4.94
C VAL A 110 -8.90 -16.00 -3.55
N GLY A 111 -9.71 -15.91 -2.48
CA GLY A 111 -9.31 -16.26 -1.12
C GLY A 111 -8.65 -15.13 -0.33
N ALA A 112 -8.68 -13.88 -0.82
CA ALA A 112 -8.35 -12.71 0.00
C ALA A 112 -9.42 -12.52 1.08
N ARG A 113 -9.03 -12.17 2.32
CA ARG A 113 -9.98 -12.19 3.45
C ARG A 113 -9.75 -11.05 4.44
N GLY A 114 -10.85 -10.65 5.06
CA GLY A 114 -10.87 -9.68 6.16
C GLY A 114 -10.87 -8.23 5.70
N PRO A 115 -10.74 -7.27 6.65
CA PRO A 115 -10.84 -5.84 6.35
C PRO A 115 -9.83 -5.38 5.32
N TRP A 116 -8.66 -5.98 5.30
CA TRP A 116 -7.51 -5.63 4.46
C TRP A 116 -7.35 -6.53 3.23
N GLN A 117 -8.26 -7.47 3.00
CA GLN A 117 -8.23 -8.42 1.89
C GLN A 117 -6.86 -9.08 1.69
N LEU A 118 -6.24 -9.53 2.78
CA LEU A 118 -4.95 -10.20 2.72
C LEU A 118 -5.10 -11.62 2.17
N MET A 119 -4.21 -12.01 1.26
CA MET A 119 -4.07 -13.39 0.83
C MET A 119 -3.55 -14.27 1.97
N ALA A 120 -3.89 -15.56 1.97
CA ALA A 120 -3.48 -16.47 3.02
C ALA A 120 -1.95 -16.61 3.15
N SER A 121 -1.22 -16.62 2.03
CA SER A 121 0.25 -16.64 2.00
C SER A 121 0.82 -15.38 2.64
N THR A 122 0.38 -14.21 2.16
CA THR A 122 0.81 -12.90 2.66
C THR A 122 0.50 -12.75 4.15
N GLY A 123 -0.70 -13.17 4.59
CA GLY A 123 -1.06 -13.13 6.01
C GLY A 123 -0.10 -13.94 6.87
N ARG A 124 0.27 -15.17 6.45
CA ARG A 124 1.24 -16.01 7.16
C ARG A 124 2.64 -15.41 7.19
N GLU A 125 3.11 -14.86 6.07
CA GLU A 125 4.41 -14.15 5.97
C GLU A 125 4.50 -12.95 6.92
N LEU A 126 3.37 -12.27 7.11
CA LEU A 126 3.25 -11.14 8.04
C LEU A 126 2.99 -11.55 9.51
N GLY A 127 2.95 -12.86 9.79
CA GLY A 127 2.83 -13.42 11.14
C GLY A 127 1.40 -13.69 11.61
N LEU A 128 0.41 -13.70 10.72
CA LEU A 128 -0.95 -14.09 11.05
C LEU A 128 -1.11 -15.63 11.09
N LYS A 129 -1.92 -16.11 12.01
CA LYS A 129 -2.38 -17.50 12.00
C LYS A 129 -3.46 -17.64 10.93
N VAL A 130 -3.15 -18.38 9.86
CA VAL A 130 -4.09 -18.65 8.76
C VAL A 130 -4.06 -20.15 8.46
N ASN A 131 -5.00 -20.88 9.07
CA ASN A 131 -5.15 -22.33 8.92
C ASN A 131 -6.63 -22.73 9.08
N ARG A 132 -6.94 -24.04 9.09
CA ARG A 132 -8.32 -24.54 9.22
C ARG A 132 -8.98 -24.21 10.57
N ARG A 133 -8.22 -23.97 11.64
CA ARG A 133 -8.74 -23.72 13.00
C ARG A 133 -8.81 -22.23 13.33
N ALA A 134 -7.99 -21.40 12.70
CA ALA A 134 -7.91 -19.96 12.99
C ALA A 134 -7.53 -19.16 11.74
N ASP A 135 -8.17 -18.02 11.58
CA ASP A 135 -7.85 -17.07 10.51
C ASP A 135 -7.81 -15.65 11.09
N ASP A 136 -6.59 -15.21 11.46
CA ASP A 136 -6.37 -13.89 12.06
C ASP A 136 -6.64 -12.72 11.08
N ARG A 137 -6.84 -12.99 9.78
CA ARG A 137 -7.16 -11.98 8.78
C ARG A 137 -8.50 -11.29 9.04
N VAL A 138 -9.42 -11.96 9.74
CA VAL A 138 -10.73 -11.40 10.11
C VAL A 138 -10.68 -10.56 11.39
N ASN A 139 -9.60 -10.62 12.13
CA ASN A 139 -9.42 -9.82 13.35
C ASN A 139 -8.88 -8.43 12.99
N TYR A 140 -9.63 -7.38 13.32
CA TYR A 140 -9.26 -6.00 12.97
C TYR A 140 -7.87 -5.62 13.45
N TYR A 141 -7.55 -5.85 14.72
CA TYR A 141 -6.26 -5.46 15.28
C TYR A 141 -5.11 -6.23 14.62
N LYS A 142 -5.19 -7.56 14.60
CA LYS A 142 -4.12 -8.41 14.05
C LYS A 142 -3.90 -8.17 12.56
N SER A 143 -4.98 -8.10 11.79
CA SER A 143 -4.89 -7.85 10.35
C SER A 143 -4.41 -6.44 10.02
N THR A 144 -4.75 -5.44 10.85
CA THR A 144 -4.21 -4.08 10.69
C THR A 144 -2.72 -4.03 11.01
N VAL A 145 -2.24 -4.75 12.04
CA VAL A 145 -0.80 -4.87 12.32
C VAL A 145 -0.07 -5.48 11.13
N ALA A 146 -0.62 -6.53 10.52
CA ALA A 146 -0.04 -7.15 9.33
C ALA A 146 -0.05 -6.18 8.14
N ALA A 147 -1.16 -5.53 7.86
CA ALA A 147 -1.28 -4.54 6.79
C ALA A 147 -0.31 -3.36 6.99
N ALA A 148 -0.18 -2.85 8.23
CA ALA A 148 0.76 -1.77 8.55
C ALA A 148 2.21 -2.15 8.26
N LYS A 149 2.63 -3.37 8.60
CA LYS A 149 3.97 -3.89 8.25
C LYS A 149 4.16 -3.93 6.74
N TYR A 150 3.20 -4.46 6.01
CA TYR A 150 3.25 -4.58 4.56
C TYR A 150 3.30 -3.21 3.87
N LEU A 151 2.44 -2.28 4.28
CA LEU A 151 2.41 -0.91 3.76
C LEU A 151 3.72 -0.17 4.03
N ARG A 152 4.30 -0.33 5.24
CA ARG A 152 5.59 0.24 5.57
C ARG A 152 6.71 -0.31 4.68
N ASP A 153 6.71 -1.62 4.44
CA ASP A 153 7.74 -2.26 3.63
C ASP A 153 7.62 -1.84 2.15
N LEU A 154 6.39 -1.73 1.63
CA LEU A 154 6.15 -1.14 0.31
C LEU A 154 6.57 0.34 0.24
N HIS A 155 6.34 1.12 1.31
CA HIS A 155 6.75 2.53 1.32
C HIS A 155 8.28 2.69 1.34
N ARG A 156 9.00 1.80 1.99
CA ARG A 156 10.48 1.79 1.92
C ARG A 156 10.98 1.55 0.50
N GLU A 157 10.26 0.75 -0.29
CA GLU A 157 10.62 0.44 -1.66
C GLU A 157 10.26 1.57 -2.64
N PHE A 158 9.07 2.13 -2.51
CA PHE A 158 8.53 3.06 -3.51
C PHE A 158 8.63 4.54 -3.14
N GLY A 159 8.60 4.91 -1.88
CA GLY A 159 8.70 6.29 -1.38
C GLY A 159 7.48 7.17 -1.65
N ASP A 160 6.53 6.73 -2.47
CA ASP A 160 5.30 7.44 -2.86
C ASP A 160 4.08 6.60 -2.46
N TRP A 161 3.16 7.18 -1.68
CA TRP A 161 2.00 6.46 -1.16
C TRP A 161 1.05 5.99 -2.27
N LEU A 162 0.93 6.73 -3.36
CA LEU A 162 0.07 6.31 -4.48
C LEU A 162 0.67 5.11 -5.21
N LEU A 163 2.01 5.01 -5.27
CA LEU A 163 2.70 3.81 -5.76
C LEU A 163 2.55 2.64 -4.79
N VAL A 164 2.58 2.90 -3.49
CA VAL A 164 2.32 1.89 -2.45
C VAL A 164 0.92 1.30 -2.62
N LEU A 165 -0.10 2.13 -2.82
CA LEU A 165 -1.48 1.68 -3.06
C LEU A 165 -1.60 0.85 -4.35
N ALA A 166 -0.91 1.25 -5.42
CA ALA A 166 -0.85 0.48 -6.66
C ALA A 166 -0.16 -0.87 -6.46
N ALA A 167 0.94 -0.91 -5.67
CA ALA A 167 1.66 -2.12 -5.34
C ALA A 167 0.89 -3.04 -4.39
N TYR A 168 0.14 -2.48 -3.46
CA TYR A 168 -0.74 -3.25 -2.57
C TYR A 168 -1.77 -4.05 -3.37
N ASN A 169 -2.41 -3.41 -4.35
CA ASN A 169 -3.42 -4.04 -5.20
C ASN A 169 -2.81 -5.03 -6.22
N GLY A 170 -1.83 -4.59 -7.00
CA GLY A 170 -1.31 -5.34 -8.16
C GLY A 170 0.03 -6.05 -7.94
N GLY A 171 0.59 -5.95 -6.73
CA GLY A 171 1.94 -6.40 -6.41
C GLY A 171 3.04 -5.41 -6.85
N PRO A 172 4.27 -5.56 -6.32
CA PRO A 172 5.40 -4.66 -6.61
C PRO A 172 5.84 -4.67 -8.08
N ARG A 173 5.89 -5.83 -8.71
CA ARG A 173 6.45 -6.00 -10.07
C ARG A 173 5.83 -5.10 -11.15
N PRO A 174 4.49 -4.95 -11.28
CA PRO A 174 3.89 -4.02 -12.23
C PRO A 174 4.32 -2.57 -11.98
N VAL A 175 4.46 -2.16 -10.72
CA VAL A 175 4.88 -0.80 -10.36
C VAL A 175 6.33 -0.57 -10.75
N ILE A 176 7.23 -1.50 -10.47
CA ILE A 176 8.64 -1.44 -10.88
C ILE A 176 8.75 -1.31 -12.41
N ARG A 177 8.03 -2.14 -13.18
CA ARG A 177 8.02 -2.03 -14.65
C ARG A 177 7.50 -0.66 -15.13
N ALA A 178 6.49 -0.12 -14.45
CA ALA A 178 5.94 1.19 -14.80
C ALA A 178 6.93 2.32 -14.51
N ILE A 179 7.68 2.26 -13.39
CA ILE A 179 8.76 3.19 -13.04
C ILE A 179 9.82 3.20 -14.15
N HIS A 180 10.26 2.01 -14.59
CA HIS A 180 11.26 1.91 -15.68
C HIS A 180 10.75 2.49 -16.99
N LYS A 181 9.51 2.19 -17.38
CA LYS A 181 8.93 2.71 -18.62
C LYS A 181 8.72 4.21 -18.62
N ALA A 182 8.37 4.77 -17.47
CA ALA A 182 8.09 6.19 -17.31
C ALA A 182 9.33 7.02 -17.00
N HIS A 183 10.44 6.39 -16.59
CA HIS A 183 11.61 7.05 -16.02
C HIS A 183 11.23 8.02 -14.88
N SER A 184 10.23 7.64 -14.08
CA SER A 184 9.65 8.48 -13.03
C SER A 184 9.11 7.65 -11.88
N ARG A 185 9.23 8.17 -10.65
CA ARG A 185 8.62 7.61 -9.44
C ARG A 185 7.34 8.34 -9.02
N SER A 186 6.81 9.24 -9.86
CA SER A 186 5.52 9.87 -9.62
C SER A 186 4.38 9.02 -10.18
N PHE A 187 3.40 8.66 -9.35
CA PHE A 187 2.20 7.93 -9.81
C PHE A 187 1.56 8.60 -11.02
N TRP A 188 1.43 9.91 -11.02
CA TRP A 188 0.77 10.66 -12.09
C TRP A 188 1.48 10.56 -13.44
N ALA A 189 2.81 10.48 -13.43
CA ALA A 189 3.60 10.31 -14.64
C ALA A 189 3.55 8.87 -15.17
N LEU A 190 3.53 7.88 -14.27
CA LEU A 190 3.66 6.47 -14.66
C LEU A 190 2.34 5.70 -14.75
N GLN A 191 1.21 6.28 -14.29
CA GLN A 191 -0.06 5.55 -14.18
C GLN A 191 -0.52 4.88 -15.49
N GLN A 192 -0.20 5.45 -16.66
CA GLN A 192 -0.56 4.88 -17.95
C GLN A 192 0.09 3.50 -18.19
N TYR A 193 1.23 3.22 -17.57
CA TYR A 193 1.96 1.95 -17.65
C TYR A 193 1.55 0.93 -16.59
N LEU A 194 0.69 1.32 -15.64
CA LEU A 194 0.11 0.43 -14.65
C LEU A 194 -1.09 -0.35 -15.24
N PRO A 195 -1.40 -1.55 -14.70
CA PRO A 195 -2.65 -2.23 -15.00
C PRO A 195 -3.85 -1.31 -14.69
N ALA A 196 -4.90 -1.40 -15.50
CA ALA A 196 -6.11 -0.58 -15.34
C ALA A 196 -6.74 -0.73 -13.96
N GLU A 197 -6.70 -1.95 -13.40
CA GLU A 197 -7.19 -2.27 -12.07
C GLU A 197 -6.44 -1.49 -10.99
N SER A 198 -5.10 -1.54 -10.99
CA SER A 198 -4.28 -0.83 -9.99
C SER A 198 -4.43 0.71 -10.11
N ARG A 199 -4.54 1.24 -11.34
CA ARG A 199 -4.87 2.67 -11.54
C ARG A 199 -6.22 3.03 -10.95
N GLY A 200 -7.21 2.18 -11.20
CA GLY A 200 -8.57 2.35 -10.68
C GLY A 200 -8.60 2.29 -9.17
N HIS A 201 -7.85 1.36 -8.58
CA HIS A 201 -7.74 1.19 -7.13
C HIS A 201 -7.20 2.45 -6.44
N VAL A 202 -6.11 3.03 -6.94
CA VAL A 202 -5.58 4.30 -6.43
C VAL A 202 -6.61 5.42 -6.52
N LYS A 203 -7.30 5.55 -7.66
CA LYS A 203 -8.34 6.57 -7.85
C LYS A 203 -9.54 6.39 -6.91
N LYS A 204 -9.94 5.15 -6.64
CA LYS A 204 -10.99 4.84 -5.65
C LYS A 204 -10.57 5.22 -4.25
N PHE A 205 -9.32 4.93 -3.86
CA PHE A 205 -8.77 5.37 -2.59
C PHE A 205 -8.86 6.89 -2.43
N ILE A 206 -8.42 7.65 -3.44
CA ILE A 206 -8.48 9.11 -3.45
C ILE A 206 -9.92 9.59 -3.28
N ALA A 207 -10.87 9.02 -4.03
CA ALA A 207 -12.28 9.42 -3.96
C ALA A 207 -12.90 9.08 -2.59
N THR A 208 -12.54 7.94 -2.00
CA THR A 208 -12.99 7.54 -0.67
C THR A 208 -12.43 8.47 0.41
N ALA A 209 -11.14 8.77 0.36
CA ALA A 209 -10.52 9.74 1.26
C ALA A 209 -11.21 11.12 1.16
N TYR A 210 -11.48 11.58 -0.06
CA TYR A 210 -12.21 12.83 -0.29
C TYR A 210 -13.63 12.82 0.30
N TYR A 211 -14.35 11.70 0.19
CA TYR A 211 -15.69 11.55 0.78
C TYR A 211 -15.67 11.67 2.30
N PHE A 212 -14.70 11.06 2.97
CA PHE A 212 -14.64 11.06 4.44
C PHE A 212 -14.04 12.34 5.02
N GLU A 213 -13.01 12.93 4.39
CA GLU A 213 -12.25 14.06 4.92
C GLU A 213 -12.71 15.42 4.38
N GLY A 214 -13.36 15.44 3.21
CA GLY A 214 -13.75 16.66 2.50
C GLY A 214 -12.59 17.31 1.73
N ALA A 215 -12.95 18.23 0.84
CA ALA A 215 -12.02 18.89 -0.09
C ALA A 215 -10.87 19.64 0.60
N LYS A 216 -11.15 20.32 1.70
CA LYS A 216 -10.16 21.19 2.37
C LYS A 216 -8.99 20.41 2.96
N LYS A 217 -9.25 19.24 3.53
CA LYS A 217 -8.20 18.44 4.20
C LYS A 217 -7.34 17.69 3.18
N VAL A 218 -7.97 17.17 2.12
CA VAL A 218 -7.27 16.47 1.04
C VAL A 218 -6.34 17.42 0.26
N GLN A 219 -6.75 18.68 0.05
CA GLN A 219 -5.93 19.69 -0.63
C GLN A 219 -4.80 20.24 0.26
N ALA A 220 -5.00 20.33 1.58
CA ALA A 220 -3.98 20.80 2.51
C ALA A 220 -2.76 19.85 2.57
N SER A 221 -2.99 18.54 2.38
CA SER A 221 -1.94 17.52 2.29
C SER A 221 -1.15 17.56 0.97
N ALA A 222 -1.62 18.33 -0.01
CA ALA A 222 -1.04 18.39 -1.36
C ALA A 222 0.01 19.50 -1.58
N LYS A 223 0.34 20.30 -0.56
CA LYS A 223 1.41 21.31 -0.70
C LYS A 223 2.77 20.62 -0.53
N PRO A 224 3.59 20.52 -1.61
CA PRO A 224 4.96 20.08 -1.46
C PRO A 224 5.76 21.21 -0.81
N GLU A 225 6.10 21.05 0.46
CA GLU A 225 7.19 21.82 1.02
C GLU A 225 8.50 21.21 0.50
N VAL A 226 8.94 21.71 -0.67
CA VAL A 226 10.26 21.41 -1.21
C VAL A 226 11.29 22.17 -0.38
N GLN A 227 11.66 21.60 0.77
CA GLN A 227 12.92 21.94 1.39
C GLN A 227 13.99 21.05 0.76
N LEU A 228 14.72 21.62 -0.18
CA LEU A 228 16.03 21.13 -0.61
C LEU A 228 16.98 21.20 0.59
N VAL A 229 16.95 20.20 1.44
CA VAL A 229 18.04 19.97 2.39
C VAL A 229 19.11 19.19 1.63
N SER A 230 20.16 19.89 1.22
CA SER A 230 21.38 19.27 0.74
C SER A 230 21.94 18.40 1.89
N MET A 231 21.77 17.09 1.78
CA MET A 231 22.38 16.16 2.73
C MET A 231 23.87 16.05 2.41
N PRO A 232 24.77 16.21 3.39
CA PRO A 232 26.18 15.95 3.19
C PRO A 232 26.38 14.46 2.87
N VAL A 233 27.09 14.19 1.79
CA VAL A 233 27.55 12.85 1.42
C VAL A 233 28.46 12.34 2.53
N ARG A 234 28.02 11.31 3.27
CA ARG A 234 28.90 10.59 4.20
C ARG A 234 29.80 9.63 3.41
N PRO A 235 31.09 9.57 3.70
CA PRO A 235 31.96 8.58 3.09
C PRO A 235 31.55 7.17 3.53
N THR A 236 31.46 6.28 2.55
CA THR A 236 31.11 4.87 2.73
C THR A 236 32.22 4.14 3.44
N THR A 237 31.92 3.57 4.61
CA THR A 237 32.75 2.55 5.26
C THR A 237 32.46 1.19 4.61
N PRO A 238 33.46 0.36 4.30
CA PRO A 238 33.22 -0.96 3.69
C PRO A 238 32.58 -1.89 4.71
N GLY A 239 31.39 -2.41 4.42
CA GLY A 239 30.77 -3.48 5.22
C GLY A 239 29.27 -3.43 5.46
N ASN A 240 28.57 -2.36 5.11
CA ASN A 240 27.10 -2.30 5.23
C ASN A 240 26.47 -1.98 3.88
N GLU A 241 25.92 -3.01 3.25
CA GLU A 241 25.10 -2.88 2.03
C GLU A 241 23.91 -1.96 2.34
N THR A 242 23.81 -0.82 1.67
CA THR A 242 22.71 0.12 1.84
C THR A 242 21.41 -0.43 1.21
N ALA A 243 20.26 0.14 1.57
CA ALA A 243 18.99 -0.21 0.92
C ALA A 243 19.02 0.04 -0.58
N ASP A 244 19.79 1.05 -1.04
CA ASP A 244 20.02 1.36 -2.45
C ASP A 244 20.92 0.31 -3.12
N ASP A 245 21.98 -0.16 -2.47
CA ASP A 245 22.84 -1.22 -3.00
C ASP A 245 22.06 -2.54 -3.16
N LYS A 246 21.23 -2.86 -2.17
CA LYS A 246 20.33 -4.02 -2.22
C LYS A 246 19.28 -3.88 -3.33
N PHE A 247 18.74 -2.69 -3.52
CA PHE A 247 17.81 -2.37 -4.60
C PHE A 247 18.49 -2.51 -5.97
N GLN A 248 19.68 -1.93 -6.16
CA GLN A 248 20.44 -2.05 -7.41
C GLN A 248 20.81 -3.50 -7.71
N ARG A 249 21.21 -4.28 -6.73
CA ARG A 249 21.47 -5.72 -6.90
C ARG A 249 20.23 -6.50 -7.33
N LEU A 250 19.09 -6.30 -6.65
CA LEU A 250 17.82 -6.93 -7.01
C LEU A 250 17.34 -6.53 -8.41
N MET A 251 17.63 -5.30 -8.83
CA MET A 251 17.31 -4.79 -10.15
C MET A 251 18.19 -5.45 -11.22
N THR A 252 19.48 -5.61 -10.94
CA THR A 252 20.43 -6.28 -11.82
C THR A 252 20.12 -7.77 -11.99
N GLU A 253 19.82 -8.47 -10.89
CA GLU A 253 19.40 -9.87 -10.91
C GLU A 253 18.06 -10.08 -11.65
N SER A 254 17.12 -9.14 -11.51
CA SER A 254 15.85 -9.18 -12.24
C SER A 254 16.02 -8.95 -13.74
N ALA A 255 16.91 -8.02 -14.12
CA ALA A 255 17.23 -7.75 -15.52
C ALA A 255 17.96 -8.95 -16.20
N GLN A 256 18.88 -9.58 -15.46
CA GLN A 256 19.57 -10.80 -15.93
C GLN A 256 18.62 -11.99 -16.08
N SER A 257 17.68 -12.16 -15.15
CA SER A 257 16.66 -13.22 -15.22
C SER A 257 15.70 -13.01 -16.40
N LEU A 258 15.36 -11.76 -16.76
CA LEU A 258 14.56 -11.42 -17.93
C LEU A 258 15.31 -11.69 -19.24
N LYS A 259 16.62 -11.41 -19.29
CA LYS A 259 17.46 -11.70 -20.44
C LYS A 259 17.57 -13.20 -20.70
N ALA A 260 17.84 -13.98 -19.65
CA ALA A 260 17.88 -15.44 -19.72
C ALA A 260 16.55 -16.08 -20.15
N SER A 261 15.41 -15.52 -19.71
CA SER A 261 14.09 -16.01 -20.12
C SER A 261 13.75 -15.67 -21.57
N ASN A 262 14.22 -14.54 -22.10
CA ASN A 262 14.02 -14.17 -23.50
C ASN A 262 14.93 -14.97 -24.45
N GLU A 263 16.13 -15.37 -24.02
CA GLU A 263 17.03 -16.23 -24.78
C GLU A 263 16.52 -17.68 -24.88
N LEU A 264 15.74 -18.16 -23.91
CA LEU A 264 15.11 -19.49 -23.91
C LEU A 264 13.82 -19.56 -24.74
N LEU A 265 13.21 -18.42 -25.08
CA LEU A 265 11.98 -18.35 -25.90
C LEU A 265 12.25 -17.96 -27.36
N GLY A 266 13.51 -17.76 -27.75
CA GLY A 266 13.96 -17.35 -29.07
C GLY A 266 14.65 -18.44 -29.91
N ASN A 267 14.54 -19.73 -29.51
CA ASN A 267 14.97 -20.88 -30.30
C ASN A 267 13.80 -21.78 -30.64
#